data_07812662049c7dddeed4df8533ba5377
#
_entry.id   07812662049c7dddeed4df8533ba5377
#
_cell.length_a   1.000
_cell.length_b   1.000
_cell.length_c   1.000
_cell.angle_alpha   90.00
_cell.angle_beta   90.00
_cell.angle_gamma   90.00
#
_symmetry.space_group_name_H-M   'P 1'
#
loop_
_entity.id
_entity.type
_entity.pdbx_description
1 polymer ?
#
loop_
_entity_poly.entity_id
_entity_poly.type
_entity_poly.pdbx_seq_one_letter_code
_entity_poly.pdbx_strand_id
1 'polypeptide(L)'
;MKIIVPMAGRGSRLRPHSLSTPKPLIPIAGSPIVHQLVKEIAKVVKEPLTDIGFVLGDPAFFGEAVEEALIQLAEELGARPHLFRQDKPLGTGHAVLCAAELLEGPAVVAYADTLIRANLNLDPTADGVIWVKKVDDPEAFGVVQLDQDQKIINLVEKPKHFVSDLAVIGIYYFKEIERLKVALEKYSKQELGAGKEYQINEGILDLINQGA
;
A
#
# COMPACT_ATOMS: atom_id res chain seq x y z
N MET A 1 12.39 -4.84 -9.66
CA MET A 1 11.25 -4.13 -9.02
C MET A 1 10.96 -4.74 -7.66
N LYS A 2 10.69 -3.92 -6.64
CA LYS A 2 10.29 -4.35 -5.29
C LYS A 2 8.80 -4.18 -5.08
N ILE A 3 8.18 -5.01 -4.21
CA ILE A 3 6.79 -4.82 -3.76
C ILE A 3 6.80 -4.76 -2.24
N ILE A 4 6.15 -3.75 -1.66
CA ILE A 4 5.91 -3.63 -0.22
C ILE A 4 4.41 -3.80 0.03
N VAL A 5 4.05 -4.73 0.91
CA VAL A 5 2.67 -5.10 1.20
C VAL A 5 2.36 -4.83 2.68
N PRO A 6 1.89 -3.62 3.02
CA PRO A 6 1.40 -3.36 4.36
C PRO A 6 0.11 -4.15 4.61
N MET A 7 0.11 -5.06 5.59
CA MET A 7 -1.01 -5.94 5.87
C MET A 7 -1.25 -6.18 7.37
N ALA A 8 -0.72 -5.31 8.22
CA ALA A 8 -0.82 -5.43 9.67
C ALA A 8 -2.25 -5.22 10.24
N GLY A 9 -3.16 -4.65 9.44
CA GLY A 9 -4.52 -4.32 9.85
C GLY A 9 -5.39 -5.57 10.07
N ARG A 10 -6.15 -5.58 11.17
CA ARG A 10 -7.07 -6.68 11.53
C ARG A 10 -8.34 -6.75 10.67
N GLY A 11 -8.70 -5.68 9.95
CA GLY A 11 -9.91 -5.64 9.14
C GLY A 11 -11.20 -5.70 9.95
N SER A 12 -11.30 -4.94 11.04
CA SER A 12 -12.42 -4.96 11.99
C SER A 12 -13.81 -4.75 11.34
N ARG A 13 -13.86 -4.05 10.20
CA ARG A 13 -15.10 -3.82 9.43
C ARG A 13 -15.64 -5.09 8.76
N LEU A 14 -14.85 -6.15 8.64
CA LEU A 14 -15.27 -7.43 8.05
C LEU A 14 -15.65 -8.48 9.10
N ARG A 15 -15.88 -8.10 10.36
CA ARG A 15 -16.41 -9.02 11.36
C ARG A 15 -17.79 -9.52 10.94
N PRO A 16 -18.11 -10.84 11.15
CA PRO A 16 -17.33 -11.81 11.95
C PRO A 16 -16.16 -12.49 11.19
N HIS A 17 -16.02 -12.37 9.87
CA HIS A 17 -15.04 -13.08 9.05
C HIS A 17 -13.58 -12.80 9.48
N SER A 18 -13.31 -11.58 9.97
CA SER A 18 -11.97 -11.17 10.44
C SER A 18 -11.74 -11.37 11.95
N LEU A 19 -12.57 -12.19 12.62
CA LEU A 19 -12.35 -12.50 14.05
C LEU A 19 -11.15 -13.41 14.27
N SER A 20 -11.02 -14.44 13.44
CA SER A 20 -9.94 -15.43 13.50
C SER A 20 -8.90 -15.29 12.39
N THR A 21 -9.28 -14.69 11.26
CA THR A 21 -8.42 -14.58 10.07
C THR A 21 -8.29 -13.11 9.67
N PRO A 22 -7.07 -12.54 9.65
CA PRO A 22 -6.87 -11.18 9.17
C PRO A 22 -7.39 -10.98 7.75
N LYS A 23 -7.91 -9.79 7.44
CA LYS A 23 -8.52 -9.47 6.15
C LYS A 23 -7.67 -9.91 4.94
N PRO A 24 -6.33 -9.68 4.89
CA PRO A 24 -5.50 -10.08 3.75
C PRO A 24 -5.46 -11.58 3.48
N LEU A 25 -5.75 -12.38 4.50
CA LEU A 25 -5.68 -13.84 4.44
C LEU A 25 -7.04 -14.48 4.19
N ILE A 26 -8.12 -13.71 4.16
CA ILE A 26 -9.46 -14.22 3.85
C ILE A 26 -9.44 -14.77 2.41
N PRO A 27 -9.85 -16.04 2.20
CA PRO A 27 -9.89 -16.60 0.85
C PRO A 27 -11.06 -16.02 0.05
N ILE A 28 -10.78 -15.55 -1.15
CA ILE A 28 -11.78 -15.16 -2.15
C ILE A 28 -11.52 -16.00 -3.40
N ALA A 29 -12.56 -16.67 -3.89
CA ALA A 29 -12.43 -17.62 -5.01
C ALA A 29 -11.31 -18.66 -4.83
N GLY A 30 -11.12 -19.14 -3.60
CA GLY A 30 -10.18 -20.22 -3.28
C GLY A 30 -8.72 -19.77 -3.02
N SER A 31 -8.43 -18.45 -3.01
CA SER A 31 -7.07 -17.94 -2.73
C SER A 31 -7.12 -16.72 -1.82
N PRO A 32 -6.17 -16.54 -0.88
CA PRO A 32 -6.10 -15.36 -0.04
C PRO A 32 -6.02 -14.06 -0.85
N ILE A 33 -6.62 -12.99 -0.31
CA ILE A 33 -6.62 -11.66 -0.97
C ILE A 33 -5.19 -11.23 -1.32
N VAL A 34 -4.25 -11.35 -0.38
CA VAL A 34 -2.86 -10.96 -0.58
C VAL A 34 -2.18 -11.74 -1.72
N HIS A 35 -2.46 -13.03 -1.87
CA HIS A 35 -1.90 -13.84 -2.96
C HIS A 35 -2.40 -13.36 -4.33
N GLN A 36 -3.70 -13.06 -4.44
CA GLN A 36 -4.29 -12.55 -5.67
C GLN A 36 -3.73 -11.16 -6.01
N LEU A 37 -3.67 -10.26 -5.01
CA LEU A 37 -3.14 -8.92 -5.19
C LEU A 37 -1.71 -8.93 -5.71
N VAL A 38 -0.81 -9.64 -5.03
CA VAL A 38 0.61 -9.68 -5.39
C VAL A 38 0.81 -10.29 -6.77
N LYS A 39 0.08 -11.38 -7.11
CA LYS A 39 0.12 -11.99 -8.45
C LYS A 39 -0.40 -11.05 -9.55
N GLU A 40 -1.43 -10.26 -9.28
CA GLU A 40 -1.92 -9.26 -10.25
C GLU A 40 -0.93 -8.11 -10.43
N ILE A 41 -0.32 -7.61 -9.35
CA ILE A 41 0.72 -6.57 -9.43
C ILE A 41 1.92 -7.08 -10.23
N ALA A 42 2.37 -8.32 -9.98
CA ALA A 42 3.47 -8.93 -10.73
C ALA A 42 3.24 -8.98 -12.25
N LYS A 43 1.98 -9.09 -12.69
CA LYS A 43 1.63 -9.02 -14.13
C LYS A 43 1.70 -7.60 -14.71
N VAL A 44 1.40 -6.59 -13.87
CA VAL A 44 1.43 -5.17 -14.26
C VAL A 44 2.86 -4.67 -14.36
N VAL A 45 3.69 -5.10 -13.42
CA VAL A 45 5.11 -4.78 -13.37
C VAL A 45 5.85 -5.67 -14.36
N LYS A 46 6.17 -5.13 -15.54
CA LYS A 46 6.84 -5.88 -16.62
C LYS A 46 8.32 -6.17 -16.34
N GLU A 47 8.85 -5.75 -15.21
CA GLU A 47 10.21 -6.00 -14.77
C GLU A 47 10.27 -7.18 -13.79
N PRO A 48 11.40 -7.94 -13.74
CA PRO A 48 11.57 -8.98 -12.74
C PRO A 48 11.40 -8.45 -11.33
N LEU A 49 10.63 -9.15 -10.51
CA LEU A 49 10.53 -8.86 -9.09
C LEU A 49 11.82 -9.32 -8.40
N THR A 50 12.41 -8.44 -7.59
CA THR A 50 13.62 -8.76 -6.83
C THR A 50 13.32 -9.10 -5.38
N ASP A 51 12.41 -8.36 -4.76
CA ASP A 51 12.09 -8.46 -3.34
C ASP A 51 10.61 -8.22 -3.10
N ILE A 52 10.01 -8.96 -2.17
CA ILE A 52 8.65 -8.70 -1.67
C ILE A 52 8.72 -8.59 -0.15
N GLY A 53 8.35 -7.41 0.38
CA GLY A 53 8.28 -7.13 1.81
C GLY A 53 6.84 -7.17 2.31
N PHE A 54 6.53 -8.07 3.24
CA PHE A 54 5.24 -8.14 3.90
C PHE A 54 5.33 -7.51 5.29
N VAL A 55 4.52 -6.49 5.56
CA VAL A 55 4.48 -5.85 6.88
C VAL A 55 3.30 -6.41 7.66
N LEU A 56 3.61 -7.29 8.59
CA LEU A 56 2.67 -8.08 9.39
C LEU A 56 2.29 -7.35 10.69
N GLY A 57 1.13 -7.71 11.23
CA GLY A 57 0.70 -7.26 12.55
C GLY A 57 1.02 -8.28 13.63
N ASP A 58 0.12 -8.36 14.61
CA ASP A 58 0.21 -9.21 15.80
C ASP A 58 0.50 -10.69 15.46
N PRO A 59 1.56 -11.30 16.00
CA PRO A 59 1.91 -12.71 15.77
C PRO A 59 0.79 -13.70 16.10
N ALA A 60 -0.14 -13.35 17.00
CA ALA A 60 -1.29 -14.19 17.30
C ALA A 60 -2.20 -14.44 16.07
N PHE A 61 -2.15 -13.56 15.05
CA PHE A 61 -2.92 -13.67 13.81
C PHE A 61 -2.03 -13.94 12.59
N PHE A 62 -0.77 -13.50 12.66
CA PHE A 62 0.24 -13.66 11.61
C PHE A 62 1.36 -14.56 12.14
N GLY A 63 1.00 -15.81 12.51
CA GLY A 63 1.94 -16.78 13.00
C GLY A 63 2.70 -17.51 11.89
N GLU A 64 3.50 -18.49 12.27
CA GLU A 64 4.47 -19.22 11.44
C GLU A 64 3.87 -19.74 10.11
N ALA A 65 2.69 -20.39 10.18
CA ALA A 65 2.04 -20.90 8.96
C ALA A 65 1.68 -19.81 7.95
N VAL A 66 1.38 -18.58 8.42
CA VAL A 66 1.13 -17.41 7.56
C VAL A 66 2.44 -16.91 6.96
N GLU A 67 3.48 -16.84 7.78
CA GLU A 67 4.81 -16.42 7.34
C GLU A 67 5.35 -17.35 6.24
N GLU A 68 5.27 -18.66 6.46
CA GLU A 68 5.65 -19.68 5.47
C GLU A 68 4.89 -19.54 4.15
N ALA A 69 3.56 -19.31 4.21
CA ALA A 69 2.74 -19.12 3.00
C ALA A 69 3.13 -17.84 2.23
N LEU A 70 3.51 -16.77 2.93
CA LEU A 70 3.97 -15.53 2.29
C LEU A 70 5.37 -15.67 1.69
N ILE A 71 6.25 -16.40 2.37
CA ILE A 71 7.58 -16.76 1.86
C ILE A 71 7.44 -17.55 0.54
N GLN A 72 6.64 -18.61 0.55
CA GLN A 72 6.36 -19.41 -0.65
C GLN A 72 5.79 -18.57 -1.79
N LEU A 73 4.85 -17.66 -1.49
CA LEU A 73 4.29 -16.75 -2.51
C LEU A 73 5.37 -15.89 -3.19
N ALA A 74 6.31 -15.33 -2.42
CA ALA A 74 7.38 -14.52 -2.97
C ALA A 74 8.34 -15.37 -3.83
N GLU A 75 8.71 -16.56 -3.36
CA GLU A 75 9.57 -17.49 -4.05
C GLU A 75 8.94 -18.01 -5.36
N GLU A 76 7.63 -18.30 -5.37
CA GLU A 76 6.87 -18.65 -6.59
C GLU A 76 6.96 -17.56 -7.67
N LEU A 77 7.11 -16.31 -7.26
CA LEU A 77 7.24 -15.15 -8.15
C LEU A 77 8.70 -14.80 -8.48
N GLY A 78 9.66 -15.60 -8.00
CA GLY A 78 11.09 -15.41 -8.24
C GLY A 78 11.70 -14.26 -7.42
N ALA A 79 11.04 -13.81 -6.37
CA ALA A 79 11.47 -12.71 -5.52
C ALA A 79 11.95 -13.20 -4.15
N ARG A 80 12.85 -12.44 -3.51
CA ARG A 80 13.26 -12.68 -2.12
C ARG A 80 12.16 -12.22 -1.17
N PRO A 81 11.71 -13.10 -0.24
CA PRO A 81 10.75 -12.71 0.79
C PRO A 81 11.42 -11.92 1.92
N HIS A 82 10.72 -10.90 2.42
CA HIS A 82 11.09 -10.16 3.61
C HIS A 82 9.86 -10.02 4.50
N LEU A 83 9.99 -10.32 5.78
CA LEU A 83 8.92 -10.22 6.77
C LEU A 83 9.26 -9.13 7.77
N PHE A 84 8.39 -8.14 7.90
CA PHE A 84 8.49 -7.03 8.84
C PHE A 84 7.33 -7.06 9.81
N ARG A 85 7.48 -6.40 10.96
CA ARG A 85 6.42 -6.28 11.96
C ARG A 85 6.09 -4.82 12.22
N GLN A 86 4.78 -4.53 12.23
CA GLN A 86 4.24 -3.29 12.76
C GLN A 86 3.66 -3.59 14.16
N ASP A 87 4.46 -3.41 15.20
CA ASP A 87 4.05 -3.72 16.58
C ASP A 87 3.00 -2.73 17.11
N LYS A 88 3.05 -1.49 16.65
CA LYS A 88 2.09 -0.44 17.02
C LYS A 88 1.33 0.03 15.79
N PRO A 89 -0.02 0.08 15.83
CA PRO A 89 -0.85 0.51 14.70
C PRO A 89 -0.83 2.04 14.57
N LEU A 90 0.32 2.61 14.20
CA LEU A 90 0.53 4.06 14.09
C LEU A 90 0.16 4.64 12.71
N GLY A 91 -0.50 3.86 11.87
CA GLY A 91 -1.00 4.30 10.58
C GLY A 91 -0.31 3.67 9.37
N THR A 92 -0.80 4.04 8.18
CA THR A 92 -0.39 3.44 6.90
C THR A 92 1.03 3.83 6.49
N GLY A 93 1.44 5.07 6.72
CA GLY A 93 2.81 5.52 6.48
C GLY A 93 3.82 4.86 7.41
N HIS A 94 3.45 4.67 8.70
CA HIS A 94 4.28 3.92 9.64
C HIS A 94 4.45 2.45 9.21
N ALA A 95 3.39 1.82 8.68
CA ALA A 95 3.50 0.46 8.16
C ALA A 95 4.53 0.36 7.02
N VAL A 96 4.54 1.33 6.10
CA VAL A 96 5.56 1.40 5.04
C VAL A 96 6.97 1.57 5.63
N LEU A 97 7.14 2.43 6.63
CA LEU A 97 8.44 2.63 7.30
C LEU A 97 8.96 1.39 8.03
N CYS A 98 8.09 0.47 8.46
CA CYS A 98 8.56 -0.81 9.03
C CYS A 98 9.39 -1.63 8.03
N ALA A 99 9.22 -1.39 6.72
CA ALA A 99 10.01 -2.01 5.66
C ALA A 99 11.15 -1.09 5.15
N ALA A 100 11.68 -0.21 6.00
CA ALA A 100 12.62 0.85 5.61
C ALA A 100 13.88 0.37 4.87
N GLU A 101 14.33 -0.85 5.09
CA GLU A 101 15.48 -1.46 4.40
C GLU A 101 15.20 -1.78 2.92
N LEU A 102 13.93 -1.91 2.52
CA LEU A 102 13.53 -2.12 1.13
C LEU A 102 13.19 -0.80 0.40
N LEU A 103 13.10 0.32 1.11
CA LEU A 103 12.68 1.60 0.55
C LEU A 103 13.86 2.29 -0.17
N GLU A 104 14.26 1.74 -1.31
CA GLU A 104 15.29 2.25 -2.21
C GLU A 104 14.98 1.85 -3.65
N GLY A 105 15.13 2.77 -4.61
CA GLY A 105 14.87 2.60 -6.03
C GLY A 105 13.40 2.34 -6.37
N PRO A 106 13.09 1.69 -7.51
CA PRO A 106 11.72 1.50 -7.96
C PRO A 106 10.98 0.47 -7.12
N ALA A 107 9.80 0.84 -6.62
CA ALA A 107 8.99 -0.03 -5.80
C ALA A 107 7.48 0.25 -5.93
N VAL A 108 6.68 -0.80 -5.72
CA VAL A 108 5.23 -0.72 -5.57
C VAL A 108 4.85 -0.91 -4.10
N VAL A 109 4.05 -0.01 -3.55
CA VAL A 109 3.38 -0.20 -2.26
C VAL A 109 1.93 -0.60 -2.55
N ALA A 110 1.47 -1.72 -1.99
CA ALA A 110 0.11 -2.20 -2.19
C ALA A 110 -0.51 -2.69 -0.89
N TYR A 111 -1.59 -2.03 -0.47
CA TYR A 111 -2.34 -2.45 0.72
C TYR A 111 -3.16 -3.70 0.44
N ALA A 112 -2.97 -4.74 1.24
CA ALA A 112 -3.54 -6.07 1.05
C ALA A 112 -5.03 -6.16 1.42
N ASP A 113 -5.78 -5.12 1.18
CA ASP A 113 -7.23 -5.06 1.42
C ASP A 113 -8.05 -4.82 0.15
N THR A 114 -7.39 -4.74 -0.99
CA THR A 114 -7.98 -4.47 -2.30
C THR A 114 -7.71 -5.64 -3.25
N LEU A 115 -8.71 -6.05 -3.98
CA LEU A 115 -8.57 -6.93 -5.14
C LEU A 115 -8.64 -6.09 -6.41
N ILE A 116 -7.68 -6.30 -7.29
CA ILE A 116 -7.66 -5.66 -8.60
C ILE A 116 -7.75 -6.72 -9.70
N ARG A 117 -8.47 -6.37 -10.75
CA ARG A 117 -8.44 -7.08 -12.03
C ARG A 117 -8.51 -6.01 -13.12
N ALA A 118 -7.38 -5.66 -13.68
CA ALA A 118 -7.29 -4.64 -14.71
C ALA A 118 -6.08 -4.86 -15.60
N ASN A 119 -6.21 -4.45 -16.87
CA ASN A 119 -5.05 -4.26 -17.75
C ASN A 119 -4.42 -2.90 -17.39
N LEU A 120 -3.57 -2.92 -16.39
CA LEU A 120 -2.83 -1.73 -15.98
C LEU A 120 -1.52 -1.67 -16.77
N ASN A 121 -1.14 -0.47 -17.19
CA ASN A 121 0.20 -0.20 -17.68
C ASN A 121 0.90 0.67 -16.64
N LEU A 122 2.11 0.27 -16.28
CA LEU A 122 3.01 1.10 -15.51
C LEU A 122 3.87 1.89 -16.49
N ASP A 123 3.88 3.21 -16.36
CA ASP A 123 4.86 4.06 -17.01
C ASP A 123 6.11 4.15 -16.11
N PRO A 124 7.21 3.49 -16.44
CA PRO A 124 8.41 3.48 -15.61
C PRO A 124 9.17 4.81 -15.65
N THR A 125 8.77 5.74 -16.52
CA THR A 125 9.39 7.06 -16.62
C THR A 125 8.76 8.06 -15.66
N ALA A 126 7.53 7.81 -15.20
CA ALA A 126 6.86 8.64 -14.20
C ALA A 126 7.59 8.55 -12.84
N ASP A 127 7.68 9.67 -12.12
CA ASP A 127 8.27 9.71 -10.77
C ASP A 127 7.43 8.93 -9.76
N GLY A 128 6.09 8.93 -9.94
CA GLY A 128 5.15 8.13 -9.18
C GLY A 128 3.85 7.90 -9.93
N VAL A 129 3.16 6.79 -9.61
CA VAL A 129 1.84 6.45 -10.15
C VAL A 129 0.93 6.06 -9.00
N ILE A 130 -0.25 6.65 -8.94
CA ILE A 130 -1.31 6.26 -8.01
C ILE A 130 -2.45 5.63 -8.81
N TRP A 131 -2.79 4.37 -8.52
CA TRP A 131 -3.94 3.74 -9.15
C TRP A 131 -5.23 4.18 -8.47
N VAL A 132 -6.17 4.62 -9.28
CA VAL A 132 -7.45 5.15 -8.83
C VAL A 132 -8.61 4.43 -9.51
N LYS A 133 -9.77 4.49 -8.88
CA LYS A 133 -11.03 4.05 -9.46
C LYS A 133 -12.04 5.19 -9.38
N LYS A 134 -12.75 5.43 -10.48
CA LYS A 134 -13.88 6.35 -10.48
C LYS A 134 -15.03 5.77 -9.66
N VAL A 135 -15.56 6.55 -8.72
CA VAL A 135 -16.65 6.17 -7.80
C VAL A 135 -17.72 7.23 -7.76
N ASP A 136 -18.96 6.81 -7.46
CA ASP A 136 -20.10 7.73 -7.35
C ASP A 136 -20.13 8.45 -6.00
N ASP A 137 -19.60 7.82 -4.94
CA ASP A 137 -19.54 8.36 -3.57
C ASP A 137 -18.09 8.41 -3.08
N PRO A 138 -17.38 9.54 -3.31
CA PRO A 138 -15.97 9.69 -2.96
C PRO A 138 -15.71 9.98 -1.48
N GLU A 139 -16.72 10.36 -0.69
CA GLU A 139 -16.54 10.84 0.70
C GLU A 139 -15.95 9.78 1.65
N ALA A 140 -16.09 8.50 1.28
CA ALA A 140 -15.56 7.38 2.08
C ALA A 140 -14.07 7.07 1.82
N PHE A 141 -13.44 7.70 0.80
CA PHE A 141 -12.12 7.35 0.27
C PHE A 141 -11.15 8.52 0.31
N GLY A 142 -9.86 8.21 0.20
CA GLY A 142 -8.88 9.18 -0.27
C GLY A 142 -9.09 9.43 -1.77
N VAL A 143 -9.09 10.68 -2.21
CA VAL A 143 -9.26 11.04 -3.63
C VAL A 143 -8.09 11.85 -4.14
N VAL A 144 -7.75 11.70 -5.41
CA VAL A 144 -6.73 12.52 -6.07
C VAL A 144 -7.38 13.63 -6.89
N GLN A 145 -6.75 14.79 -6.90
CA GLN A 145 -7.09 15.91 -7.77
C GLN A 145 -6.00 16.06 -8.83
N LEU A 146 -6.42 16.18 -10.08
CA LEU A 146 -5.53 16.31 -11.23
C LEU A 146 -5.56 17.74 -11.78
N ASP A 147 -4.47 18.17 -12.37
CA ASP A 147 -4.41 19.36 -13.20
C ASP A 147 -4.87 19.09 -14.66
N GLN A 148 -4.73 20.09 -15.53
CA GLN A 148 -5.09 19.99 -16.96
C GLN A 148 -4.23 18.99 -17.72
N ASP A 149 -3.01 18.72 -17.26
CA ASP A 149 -2.03 17.78 -17.83
C ASP A 149 -2.13 16.37 -17.25
N GLN A 150 -3.20 16.10 -16.47
CA GLN A 150 -3.45 14.82 -15.78
C GLN A 150 -2.39 14.49 -14.72
N LYS A 151 -1.67 15.48 -14.19
CA LYS A 151 -0.76 15.31 -13.07
C LYS A 151 -1.50 15.45 -11.75
N ILE A 152 -1.09 14.68 -10.75
CA ILE A 152 -1.66 14.76 -9.41
C ILE A 152 -1.15 16.03 -8.73
N ILE A 153 -2.08 16.92 -8.36
CA ILE A 153 -1.77 18.17 -7.65
C ILE A 153 -2.20 18.12 -6.19
N ASN A 154 -3.08 17.20 -5.82
CA ASN A 154 -3.54 17.08 -4.45
C ASN A 154 -4.09 15.68 -4.16
N LEU A 155 -4.08 15.30 -2.88
CA LEU A 155 -4.65 14.07 -2.35
C LEU A 155 -5.38 14.40 -1.06
N VAL A 156 -6.69 14.13 -1.02
CA VAL A 156 -7.55 14.51 0.11
C VAL A 156 -8.18 13.26 0.71
N GLU A 157 -7.90 12.99 1.98
CA GLU A 157 -8.51 11.88 2.71
C GLU A 157 -9.92 12.24 3.15
N LYS A 158 -10.90 11.43 2.74
CA LYS A 158 -12.32 11.54 3.10
C LYS A 158 -12.85 12.97 3.04
N PRO A 159 -12.92 13.56 1.85
CA PRO A 159 -13.32 14.95 1.67
C PRO A 159 -14.75 15.18 2.17
N LYS A 160 -14.95 16.25 2.93
CA LYS A 160 -16.30 16.67 3.40
C LYS A 160 -17.15 17.34 2.32
N HIS A 161 -16.52 17.72 1.22
CA HIS A 161 -17.14 18.31 0.04
C HIS A 161 -16.54 17.66 -1.19
N PHE A 162 -17.28 17.63 -2.28
CA PHE A 162 -16.79 17.05 -3.53
C PHE A 162 -15.49 17.72 -3.97
N VAL A 163 -14.43 16.92 -4.16
CA VAL A 163 -13.12 17.33 -4.67
C VAL A 163 -12.85 16.64 -6.01
N SER A 164 -13.05 15.32 -6.05
CA SER A 164 -12.83 14.47 -7.20
C SER A 164 -13.56 13.15 -7.02
N ASP A 165 -13.90 12.48 -8.11
CA ASP A 165 -14.48 11.14 -8.12
C ASP A 165 -13.41 10.01 -8.29
N LEU A 166 -12.13 10.37 -8.30
CA LEU A 166 -11.00 9.46 -8.47
C LEU A 166 -10.51 8.94 -7.11
N ALA A 167 -11.12 7.87 -6.64
CA ALA A 167 -10.78 7.25 -5.36
C ALA A 167 -9.49 6.42 -5.45
N VAL A 168 -8.59 6.62 -4.51
CA VAL A 168 -7.35 5.85 -4.37
C VAL A 168 -7.68 4.43 -3.96
N ILE A 169 -7.10 3.44 -4.66
CA ILE A 169 -7.33 2.02 -4.38
C ILE A 169 -6.23 1.38 -3.52
N GLY A 170 -5.30 2.18 -3.01
CA GLY A 170 -4.24 1.69 -2.12
C GLY A 170 -3.09 0.99 -2.82
N ILE A 171 -2.84 1.30 -4.10
CA ILE A 171 -1.70 0.80 -4.86
C ILE A 171 -0.97 2.01 -5.43
N TYR A 172 0.36 2.03 -5.21
CA TYR A 172 1.22 3.16 -5.54
C TYR A 172 2.53 2.65 -6.11
N TYR A 173 3.02 3.26 -7.16
CA TYR A 173 4.38 3.07 -7.67
C TYR A 173 5.21 4.31 -7.38
N PHE A 174 6.47 4.09 -7.03
CA PHE A 174 7.48 5.11 -6.86
C PHE A 174 8.72 4.69 -7.64
N LYS A 175 9.26 5.60 -8.44
CA LYS A 175 10.53 5.40 -9.15
C LYS A 175 11.71 5.45 -8.19
N GLU A 176 11.64 6.36 -7.21
CA GLU A 176 12.62 6.59 -6.16
C GLU A 176 11.91 6.58 -4.80
N ILE A 177 11.59 5.37 -4.28
CA ILE A 177 10.81 5.24 -3.04
C ILE A 177 11.54 5.77 -1.80
N GLU A 178 12.86 5.93 -1.85
CA GLU A 178 13.65 6.57 -0.81
C GLU A 178 13.21 8.02 -0.53
N ARG A 179 12.67 8.72 -1.53
CA ARG A 179 12.10 10.07 -1.34
C ARG A 179 10.86 10.00 -0.44
N LEU A 180 9.99 9.00 -0.65
CA LEU A 180 8.86 8.76 0.24
C LEU A 180 9.33 8.40 1.65
N LYS A 181 10.37 7.56 1.78
CA LYS A 181 10.95 7.20 3.08
C LYS A 181 11.36 8.45 3.86
N VAL A 182 12.11 9.36 3.24
CA VAL A 182 12.54 10.62 3.87
C VAL A 182 11.34 11.46 4.32
N ALA A 183 10.33 11.59 3.47
CA ALA A 183 9.11 12.33 3.81
C ALA A 183 8.38 11.71 5.00
N LEU A 184 8.18 10.39 5.00
CA LEU A 184 7.52 9.68 6.10
C LEU A 184 8.32 9.73 7.41
N GLU A 185 9.65 9.62 7.36
CA GLU A 185 10.52 9.76 8.54
C GLU A 185 10.41 11.15 9.17
N LYS A 186 10.28 12.21 8.35
CA LYS A 186 10.05 13.59 8.80
C LYS A 186 8.73 13.70 9.57
N TYR A 187 7.65 13.09 9.05
CA TYR A 187 6.33 13.08 9.71
C TYR A 187 6.32 12.21 10.96
N SER A 188 7.00 11.07 10.96
CA SER A 188 7.05 10.15 12.11
C SER A 188 7.69 10.75 13.37
N LYS A 189 8.47 11.84 13.23
CA LYS A 189 9.08 12.59 14.35
C LYS A 189 8.17 13.65 14.94
N GLN A 190 7.03 13.94 14.30
CA GLN A 190 6.06 14.92 14.82
C GLN A 190 5.17 14.25 15.86
N GLU A 191 4.87 14.95 16.94
CA GLU A 191 3.88 14.49 17.90
C GLU A 191 2.49 14.51 17.26
N LEU A 192 1.93 13.33 17.08
CA LEU A 192 0.53 13.21 16.66
C LEU A 192 -0.37 13.46 17.87
N GLY A 193 -1.36 14.34 17.69
CA GLY A 193 -2.44 14.46 18.68
C GLY A 193 -3.19 13.13 18.86
N ALA A 194 -3.85 12.95 19.99
CA ALA A 194 -4.57 11.72 20.33
C ALA A 194 -5.50 11.25 19.18
N GLY A 195 -5.36 9.98 18.79
CA GLY A 195 -6.17 9.35 17.74
C GLY A 195 -5.77 9.68 16.30
N LYS A 196 -4.68 10.42 16.07
CA LYS A 196 -4.13 10.63 14.73
C LYS A 196 -3.12 9.52 14.38
N GLU A 197 -3.01 9.23 13.09
CA GLU A 197 -2.14 8.22 12.52
C GLU A 197 -1.23 8.83 11.46
N TYR A 198 -0.03 8.31 11.31
CA TYR A 198 0.88 8.68 10.22
C TYR A 198 0.38 8.04 8.91
N GLN A 199 -0.26 8.83 8.06
CA GLN A 199 -0.80 8.37 6.80
C GLN A 199 0.25 8.43 5.68
N ILE A 200 0.23 7.47 4.74
CA ILE A 200 1.09 7.52 3.56
C ILE A 200 0.82 8.76 2.71
N ASN A 201 -0.42 9.23 2.71
CA ASN A 201 -0.86 10.40 1.95
C ASN A 201 -0.08 11.66 2.29
N GLU A 202 0.34 11.84 3.55
CA GLU A 202 1.15 12.98 3.98
C GLU A 202 2.54 12.97 3.33
N GLY A 203 3.16 11.79 3.24
CA GLY A 203 4.43 11.61 2.52
C GLY A 203 4.30 11.86 1.02
N ILE A 204 3.21 11.38 0.41
CA ILE A 204 2.94 11.60 -1.02
C ILE A 204 2.71 13.10 -1.31
N LEU A 205 1.94 13.79 -0.48
CA LEU A 205 1.74 15.24 -0.61
C LEU A 205 3.06 16.02 -0.49
N ASP A 206 3.96 15.60 0.39
CA ASP A 206 5.29 16.24 0.49
C ASP A 206 6.09 16.08 -0.82
N LEU A 207 6.00 14.90 -1.49
CA LEU A 207 6.63 14.68 -2.80
C LEU A 207 6.00 15.55 -3.90
N ILE A 208 4.68 15.60 -3.98
CA ILE A 208 3.95 16.46 -4.95
C ILE A 208 4.37 17.92 -4.78
N ASN A 209 4.44 18.42 -3.54
CA ASN A 209 4.87 19.78 -3.25
C ASN A 209 6.34 20.06 -3.60
N GLN A 210 7.16 19.02 -3.72
CA GLN A 210 8.56 19.11 -4.17
C GLN A 210 8.70 19.00 -5.71
N GLY A 211 7.59 18.86 -6.43
CA GLY A 211 7.55 18.81 -7.89
C GLY A 211 7.79 17.41 -8.48
N ALA A 212 7.48 16.35 -7.72
CA ALA A 212 7.51 14.97 -8.20
C ALA A 212 6.25 14.64 -9.00
#